data_2a320e87f12bea4a24b1db39c46a9a2b
#
_entry.id   2a320e87f12bea4a24b1db39c46a9a2b
#
_cell.length_a   1.000
_cell.length_b   1.000
_cell.length_c   1.000
_cell.angle_alpha   90.00
_cell.angle_beta   90.00
_cell.angle_gamma   90.00
#
_symmetry.space_group_name_H-M   'P 1'
#
loop_
_entity.id
_entity.type
_entity.pdbx_description
1 polymer ?
#
loop_
_entity_poly.entity_id
_entity_poly.type
_entity_poly.pdbx_seq_one_letter_code
_entity_poly.pdbx_strand_id
1 'polypeptide(L)'
;KAFTEYCKKTLGLPEKNVRFITNATLNNIKHEIKWLQDVIAVYKGEAKAIFYYAGHGIPNEQNKSAYLLPIDGYGSDVTTGYALEDLYKALGSLPSKSVTVFLDACFSGAKRDGDMLASARGVAIKVKQNNPTGNMVVFTAAQGDETAYPYKEKGHGLFTYYLLKKLQETKGDVTLGKLGDYIKTQVERQSIVTNGKLQSPSILPASSIGNGWKEWKLNK
;
A
#
# COMPACT_ATOMS: atom_id res chain seq x y z
N LYS A 1 0.21 -11.03 -7.43
CA LYS A 1 0.96 -12.26 -7.81
C LYS A 1 2.47 -12.04 -7.75
N ALA A 2 3.07 -11.09 -8.51
CA ALA A 2 4.52 -10.88 -8.50
C ALA A 2 5.07 -10.61 -7.09
N PHE A 3 4.51 -9.66 -6.32
CA PHE A 3 4.96 -9.37 -4.95
C PHE A 3 4.93 -10.60 -4.04
N THR A 4 3.92 -11.47 -4.18
CA THR A 4 3.82 -12.74 -3.43
C THR A 4 5.01 -13.67 -3.70
N GLU A 5 5.43 -13.77 -4.97
CA GLU A 5 6.60 -14.57 -5.33
C GLU A 5 7.88 -13.98 -4.73
N TYR A 6 8.01 -12.65 -4.70
CA TYR A 6 9.14 -11.99 -4.03
C TYR A 6 9.13 -12.23 -2.52
N CYS A 7 7.96 -12.20 -1.86
CA CYS A 7 7.86 -12.57 -0.45
C CYS A 7 8.39 -13.98 -0.17
N LYS A 8 8.02 -14.95 -1.00
CA LYS A 8 8.45 -16.34 -0.84
C LYS A 8 9.93 -16.53 -1.22
N LYS A 9 10.32 -16.12 -2.44
CA LYS A 9 11.63 -16.45 -3.03
C LYS A 9 12.75 -15.51 -2.62
N THR A 10 12.45 -14.21 -2.49
CA THR A 10 13.46 -13.18 -2.22
C THR A 10 13.55 -12.84 -0.74
N LEU A 11 12.41 -12.70 -0.06
CA LEU A 11 12.37 -12.40 1.37
C LEU A 11 12.40 -13.66 2.25
N GLY A 12 12.21 -14.85 1.67
CA GLY A 12 12.29 -16.13 2.37
C GLY A 12 11.12 -16.41 3.32
N LEU A 13 9.94 -15.80 3.08
CA LEU A 13 8.78 -16.06 3.91
C LEU A 13 8.23 -17.46 3.64
N PRO A 14 7.92 -18.25 4.70
CA PRO A 14 7.28 -19.54 4.54
C PRO A 14 5.93 -19.41 3.81
N GLU A 15 5.63 -20.33 2.91
CA GLU A 15 4.41 -20.27 2.10
C GLU A 15 3.13 -20.21 2.94
N LYS A 16 3.07 -20.95 4.04
CA LYS A 16 1.95 -20.93 5.00
C LYS A 16 1.68 -19.56 5.62
N ASN A 17 2.68 -18.69 5.63
CA ASN A 17 2.59 -17.33 6.17
C ASN A 17 2.35 -16.27 5.08
N VAL A 18 2.06 -16.69 3.84
CA VAL A 18 1.80 -15.78 2.73
C VAL A 18 0.40 -16.02 2.19
N ARG A 19 -0.45 -14.99 2.21
CA ARG A 19 -1.78 -14.98 1.61
C ARG A 19 -1.78 -14.13 0.36
N PHE A 20 -2.47 -14.60 -0.67
CA PHE A 20 -2.63 -13.87 -1.92
C PHE A 20 -4.06 -14.02 -2.44
N ILE A 21 -4.77 -12.92 -2.49
CA ILE A 21 -6.15 -12.86 -2.97
C ILE A 21 -6.19 -11.93 -4.19
N THR A 22 -6.72 -12.42 -5.29
CA THR A 22 -7.08 -11.63 -6.48
C THR A 22 -8.57 -11.31 -6.44
N ASN A 23 -8.94 -10.14 -6.95
CA ASN A 23 -10.33 -9.70 -6.99
C ASN A 23 -11.00 -9.81 -5.61
N ALA A 24 -10.29 -9.29 -4.59
CA ALA A 24 -10.73 -9.38 -3.21
C ALA A 24 -12.06 -8.64 -3.02
N THR A 25 -13.05 -9.33 -2.47
CA THR A 25 -14.29 -8.72 -1.97
C THR A 25 -14.05 -8.03 -0.64
N LEU A 26 -15.00 -7.22 -0.18
CA LEU A 26 -14.93 -6.59 1.14
C LEU A 26 -14.79 -7.64 2.26
N ASN A 27 -15.49 -8.75 2.13
CA ASN A 27 -15.40 -9.86 3.10
C ASN A 27 -14.03 -10.55 3.04
N ASN A 28 -13.43 -10.70 1.83
CA ASN A 28 -12.07 -11.23 1.73
C ASN A 28 -11.08 -10.32 2.45
N ILE A 29 -11.14 -8.99 2.24
CA ILE A 29 -10.25 -8.04 2.90
C ILE A 29 -10.36 -8.17 4.43
N LYS A 30 -11.58 -8.18 4.97
CA LYS A 30 -11.82 -8.35 6.42
C LYS A 30 -11.29 -9.67 6.95
N HIS A 31 -11.54 -10.76 6.22
CA HIS A 31 -11.10 -12.11 6.59
C HIS A 31 -9.56 -12.21 6.64
N GLU A 32 -8.87 -11.70 5.61
CA GLU A 32 -7.41 -11.79 5.55
C GLU A 32 -6.72 -10.88 6.56
N ILE A 33 -7.31 -9.73 6.91
CA ILE A 33 -6.82 -8.89 8.01
C ILE A 33 -6.96 -9.64 9.34
N LYS A 34 -8.12 -10.29 9.58
CA LYS A 34 -8.33 -11.11 10.77
C LYS A 34 -7.34 -12.28 10.84
N TRP A 35 -7.14 -12.99 9.72
CA TRP A 35 -6.13 -14.03 9.64
C TRP A 35 -4.74 -13.52 10.00
N LEU A 36 -4.33 -12.35 9.48
CA LEU A 36 -3.05 -11.74 9.79
C LEU A 36 -2.92 -11.43 11.29
N GLN A 37 -3.98 -10.90 11.91
CA GLN A 37 -4.04 -10.65 13.34
C GLN A 37 -3.82 -11.94 14.16
N ASP A 38 -4.53 -13.02 13.79
CA ASP A 38 -4.43 -14.29 14.49
C ASP A 38 -3.04 -14.93 14.36
N VAL A 39 -2.45 -14.88 13.15
CA VAL A 39 -1.09 -15.39 12.92
C VAL A 39 -0.05 -14.59 13.70
N ILE A 40 -0.10 -13.26 13.63
CA ILE A 40 0.88 -12.39 14.31
C ILE A 40 0.81 -12.54 15.83
N ALA A 41 -0.38 -12.71 16.40
CA ALA A 41 -0.58 -12.88 17.84
C ALA A 41 0.20 -14.09 18.42
N VAL A 42 0.37 -15.16 17.63
CA VAL A 42 1.11 -16.36 18.03
C VAL A 42 2.59 -16.06 18.28
N TYR A 43 3.15 -15.07 17.59
CA TYR A 43 4.58 -14.75 17.68
C TYR A 43 4.96 -13.76 18.80
N LYS A 44 4.01 -13.33 19.63
CA LYS A 44 4.23 -12.55 20.85
C LYS A 44 5.14 -11.32 20.68
N GLY A 45 4.99 -10.59 19.60
CA GLY A 45 5.77 -9.37 19.32
C GLY A 45 7.02 -9.55 18.47
N GLU A 46 7.45 -10.78 18.19
CA GLU A 46 8.68 -11.02 17.40
C GLU A 46 8.46 -11.03 15.89
N ALA A 47 7.21 -11.14 15.42
CA ALA A 47 6.94 -11.21 14.00
C ALA A 47 6.98 -9.85 13.33
N LYS A 48 7.38 -9.85 12.04
CA LYS A 48 7.20 -8.74 11.12
C LYS A 48 5.99 -9.02 10.24
N ALA A 49 5.15 -8.03 10.01
CA ALA A 49 4.01 -8.12 9.12
C ALA A 49 4.22 -7.26 7.87
N ILE A 50 3.79 -7.79 6.72
CA ILE A 50 3.76 -7.05 5.45
C ILE A 50 2.33 -7.10 4.92
N PHE A 51 1.74 -5.94 4.68
CA PHE A 51 0.47 -5.80 3.98
C PHE A 51 0.71 -5.11 2.65
N TYR A 52 0.23 -5.70 1.56
CA TYR A 52 0.33 -5.13 0.22
C TYR A 52 -1.05 -5.10 -0.43
N TYR A 53 -1.43 -3.95 -0.94
CA TYR A 53 -2.64 -3.74 -1.73
C TYR A 53 -2.29 -3.07 -3.06
N ALA A 54 -2.81 -3.61 -4.15
CA ALA A 54 -2.80 -2.96 -5.45
C ALA A 54 -4.20 -2.99 -6.05
N GLY A 55 -4.79 -1.83 -6.23
CA GLY A 55 -6.17 -1.72 -6.67
C GLY A 55 -6.65 -0.28 -6.77
N HIS A 56 -7.95 -0.11 -6.68
CA HIS A 56 -8.56 1.21 -6.62
C HIS A 56 -8.77 1.68 -5.19
N GLY A 57 -8.64 2.99 -5.00
CA GLY A 57 -9.10 3.67 -3.81
C GLY A 57 -10.21 4.65 -4.17
N ILE A 58 -11.04 4.98 -3.20
CA ILE A 58 -12.09 5.98 -3.34
C ILE A 58 -12.05 6.96 -2.18
N PRO A 59 -12.28 8.26 -2.44
CA PRO A 59 -12.43 9.27 -1.40
C PRO A 59 -13.89 9.37 -0.95
N ASN A 60 -14.10 9.70 0.31
CA ASN A 60 -15.37 10.25 0.77
C ASN A 60 -15.38 11.76 0.51
N GLU A 61 -16.32 12.25 -0.28
CA GLU A 61 -16.40 13.67 -0.68
C GLU A 61 -16.68 14.61 0.52
N GLN A 62 -17.38 14.13 1.53
CA GLN A 62 -17.80 14.94 2.69
C GLN A 62 -16.68 15.10 3.70
N ASN A 63 -16.11 13.99 4.18
CA ASN A 63 -15.14 14.01 5.29
C ASN A 63 -13.68 13.82 4.83
N LYS A 64 -13.45 13.65 3.50
CA LYS A 64 -12.12 13.44 2.89
C LYS A 64 -11.41 12.18 3.34
N SER A 65 -12.11 11.21 3.93
CA SER A 65 -11.53 9.90 4.26
C SER A 65 -11.29 9.07 3.01
N ALA A 66 -10.31 8.17 3.07
CA ALA A 66 -9.93 7.29 1.98
C ALA A 66 -10.33 5.84 2.27
N TYR A 67 -10.71 5.11 1.23
CA TYR A 67 -11.16 3.72 1.30
C TYR A 67 -10.47 2.87 0.23
N LEU A 68 -10.14 1.63 0.55
CA LEU A 68 -9.82 0.61 -0.44
C LEU A 68 -11.12 0.19 -1.12
N LEU A 69 -11.13 0.10 -2.45
CA LEU A 69 -12.30 -0.35 -3.22
C LEU A 69 -12.16 -1.83 -3.55
N PRO A 70 -12.94 -2.72 -2.90
CA PRO A 70 -12.96 -4.14 -3.24
C PRO A 70 -13.67 -4.37 -4.59
N ILE A 71 -13.57 -5.60 -5.14
CA ILE A 71 -14.15 -5.91 -6.46
C ILE A 71 -15.68 -5.83 -6.48
N ASP A 72 -16.31 -6.10 -5.34
CA ASP A 72 -17.76 -6.03 -5.12
C ASP A 72 -18.22 -4.64 -4.63
N GLY A 73 -17.30 -3.66 -4.56
CA GLY A 73 -17.61 -2.30 -4.15
C GLY A 73 -18.03 -1.40 -5.30
N TYR A 74 -18.71 -0.32 -4.95
CA TYR A 74 -19.14 0.73 -5.88
C TYR A 74 -18.33 2.01 -5.68
N GLY A 75 -17.73 2.53 -6.75
CA GLY A 75 -16.90 3.73 -6.69
C GLY A 75 -17.63 4.99 -6.17
N SER A 76 -18.95 5.02 -6.28
CA SER A 76 -19.82 6.10 -5.79
C SER A 76 -20.34 5.89 -4.36
N ASP A 77 -20.10 4.74 -3.76
CA ASP A 77 -20.59 4.39 -2.41
C ASP A 77 -19.46 3.90 -1.51
N VAL A 78 -18.95 4.80 -0.67
CA VAL A 78 -17.86 4.51 0.26
C VAL A 78 -18.21 3.47 1.33
N THR A 79 -19.50 3.19 1.57
CA THR A 79 -19.92 2.16 2.53
C THR A 79 -19.58 0.75 2.06
N THR A 80 -19.36 0.59 0.76
CA THR A 80 -18.92 -0.66 0.12
C THR A 80 -17.40 -0.83 0.08
N GLY A 81 -16.65 0.21 0.54
CA GLY A 81 -15.20 0.22 0.65
C GLY A 81 -14.70 -0.20 2.03
N TYR A 82 -13.39 -0.44 2.14
CA TYR A 82 -12.72 -0.66 3.43
C TYR A 82 -11.92 0.59 3.83
N ALA A 83 -12.30 1.24 4.92
CA ALA A 83 -11.68 2.50 5.34
C ALA A 83 -10.19 2.33 5.67
N LEU A 84 -9.34 3.24 5.19
CA LEU A 84 -7.91 3.23 5.53
C LEU A 84 -7.67 3.44 7.02
N GLU A 85 -8.53 4.19 7.69
CA GLU A 85 -8.47 4.39 9.13
C GLU A 85 -8.64 3.05 9.88
N ASP A 86 -9.62 2.24 9.47
CA ASP A 86 -9.85 0.90 10.05
C ASP A 86 -8.69 -0.05 9.74
N LEU A 87 -8.11 0.03 8.53
CA LEU A 87 -6.91 -0.73 8.16
C LEU A 87 -5.75 -0.39 9.09
N TYR A 88 -5.47 0.91 9.27
CA TYR A 88 -4.35 1.36 10.10
C TYR A 88 -4.55 1.03 11.57
N LYS A 89 -5.79 1.13 12.07
CA LYS A 89 -6.13 0.71 13.42
C LYS A 89 -5.94 -0.81 13.61
N ALA A 90 -6.44 -1.61 12.67
CA ALA A 90 -6.33 -3.07 12.74
C ALA A 90 -4.88 -3.54 12.67
N LEU A 91 -4.07 -2.98 11.76
CA LEU A 91 -2.67 -3.34 11.59
C LEU A 91 -1.75 -2.72 12.66
N GLY A 92 -2.05 -1.50 13.10
CA GLY A 92 -1.29 -0.82 14.15
C GLY A 92 -1.45 -1.43 15.54
N SER A 93 -2.56 -2.15 15.78
CA SER A 93 -2.79 -2.89 17.03
C SER A 93 -2.11 -4.27 17.09
N LEU A 94 -1.46 -4.69 16.00
CA LEU A 94 -0.76 -5.99 15.98
C LEU A 94 0.38 -6.04 17.00
N PRO A 95 0.48 -7.10 17.81
CA PRO A 95 1.63 -7.33 18.69
C PRO A 95 2.81 -7.82 17.83
N SER A 96 3.42 -6.90 17.10
CA SER A 96 4.45 -7.19 16.10
C SER A 96 5.70 -6.35 16.30
N LYS A 97 6.84 -6.86 15.85
CA LYS A 97 8.10 -6.11 15.82
C LYS A 97 8.03 -4.94 14.84
N SER A 98 7.41 -5.16 13.69
CA SER A 98 7.16 -4.13 12.69
C SER A 98 6.03 -4.49 11.76
N VAL A 99 5.32 -3.49 11.27
CA VAL A 99 4.31 -3.61 10.20
C VAL A 99 4.73 -2.71 9.05
N THR A 100 4.88 -3.28 7.86
CA THR A 100 5.13 -2.52 6.63
C THR A 100 3.93 -2.64 5.70
N VAL A 101 3.35 -1.52 5.35
CA VAL A 101 2.18 -1.43 4.46
C VAL A 101 2.59 -0.81 3.14
N PHE A 102 2.24 -1.45 2.03
CA PHE A 102 2.41 -0.93 0.68
C PHE A 102 1.05 -0.77 0.01
N LEU A 103 0.72 0.44 -0.41
CA LEU A 103 -0.55 0.78 -1.06
C LEU A 103 -0.29 1.32 -2.47
N ASP A 104 -0.43 0.46 -3.48
CA ASP A 104 -0.41 0.85 -4.89
C ASP A 104 -1.83 1.17 -5.36
N ALA A 105 -2.35 2.32 -4.93
CA ALA A 105 -3.70 2.79 -5.21
C ALA A 105 -3.74 4.32 -5.28
N CYS A 106 -4.70 4.85 -6.06
CA CYS A 106 -5.06 6.27 -6.05
C CYS A 106 -6.24 6.47 -5.11
N PHE A 107 -6.17 7.46 -4.24
CA PHE A 107 -7.27 7.78 -3.31
C PHE A 107 -7.99 9.09 -3.66
N SER A 108 -7.61 9.74 -4.76
CA SER A 108 -8.23 10.96 -5.27
C SER A 108 -9.55 10.74 -6.01
N GLY A 109 -9.96 9.49 -6.18
CA GLY A 109 -11.11 9.10 -7.01
C GLY A 109 -10.79 8.95 -8.49
N ALA A 110 -9.52 9.16 -8.89
CA ALA A 110 -9.09 8.94 -10.26
C ALA A 110 -8.80 7.45 -10.52
N LYS A 111 -9.16 6.96 -11.71
CA LYS A 111 -8.65 5.69 -12.22
C LYS A 111 -7.21 5.84 -12.70
N ARG A 112 -6.50 4.72 -12.79
CA ARG A 112 -5.12 4.67 -13.30
C ARG A 112 -4.96 5.12 -14.76
N ASP A 113 -6.02 5.07 -15.54
CA ASP A 113 -6.09 5.53 -16.94
C ASP A 113 -6.48 7.01 -17.09
N GLY A 114 -6.73 7.69 -15.97
CA GLY A 114 -7.08 9.11 -15.94
C GLY A 114 -8.57 9.42 -15.82
N ASP A 115 -9.45 8.42 -15.98
CA ASP A 115 -10.88 8.56 -15.74
C ASP A 115 -11.21 8.71 -14.24
N MET A 116 -12.37 9.24 -13.90
CA MET A 116 -12.85 9.39 -12.52
C MET A 116 -13.76 8.24 -12.09
N LEU A 117 -13.51 7.67 -10.91
CA LEU A 117 -14.33 6.60 -10.32
C LEU A 117 -15.48 7.11 -9.46
N ALA A 118 -15.27 8.21 -8.74
CA ALA A 118 -16.10 8.57 -7.60
C ALA A 118 -16.67 9.98 -7.65
N SER A 119 -16.17 10.88 -8.50
CA SER A 119 -16.65 12.27 -8.48
C SER A 119 -17.68 12.53 -9.56
N ALA A 120 -18.89 12.87 -9.17
CA ALA A 120 -19.93 13.39 -10.09
C ALA A 120 -19.52 14.71 -10.79
N ARG A 121 -18.45 15.35 -10.34
CA ARG A 121 -17.95 16.64 -10.84
C ARG A 121 -16.64 16.55 -11.63
N GLY A 122 -16.06 15.35 -11.80
CA GLY A 122 -14.81 15.17 -12.57
C GLY A 122 -13.57 15.82 -11.95
N VAL A 123 -13.58 16.16 -10.66
CA VAL A 123 -12.46 16.81 -9.95
C VAL A 123 -11.83 15.85 -8.98
N ALA A 124 -10.50 15.75 -9.00
CA ALA A 124 -9.74 14.97 -8.01
C ALA A 124 -9.93 15.53 -6.60
N ILE A 125 -10.16 14.63 -5.64
CA ILE A 125 -10.40 14.99 -4.25
C ILE A 125 -9.12 14.75 -3.46
N LYS A 126 -8.62 15.80 -2.80
CA LYS A 126 -7.51 15.66 -1.87
C LYS A 126 -8.00 14.99 -0.57
N VAL A 127 -7.59 13.75 -0.36
CA VAL A 127 -7.97 13.02 0.84
C VAL A 127 -7.20 13.50 2.08
N LYS A 128 -7.84 13.35 3.25
CA LYS A 128 -7.20 13.58 4.55
C LYS A 128 -6.11 12.53 4.76
N GLN A 129 -4.96 12.97 5.22
CA GLN A 129 -3.91 12.06 5.62
C GLN A 129 -4.29 11.31 6.89
N ASN A 130 -4.37 9.98 6.81
CA ASN A 130 -4.53 9.12 7.98
C ASN A 130 -3.15 8.80 8.55
N ASN A 131 -2.96 9.00 9.85
CA ASN A 131 -1.70 8.70 10.51
C ASN A 131 -1.66 7.22 10.94
N PRO A 132 -0.62 6.47 10.57
CA PRO A 132 -0.41 5.13 11.08
C PRO A 132 -0.18 5.15 12.60
N THR A 133 -0.48 4.02 13.25
CA THR A 133 -0.30 3.81 14.70
C THR A 133 0.56 2.57 14.95
N GLY A 134 0.99 2.36 16.20
CA GLY A 134 1.80 1.19 16.58
C GLY A 134 3.18 1.18 15.92
N ASN A 135 3.71 0.00 15.62
CA ASN A 135 5.01 -0.20 14.98
C ASN A 135 4.85 -0.25 13.44
N MET A 136 4.21 0.74 12.83
CA MET A 136 3.82 0.70 11.42
C MET A 136 4.46 1.80 10.59
N VAL A 137 4.87 1.44 9.37
CA VAL A 137 5.24 2.37 8.30
C VAL A 137 4.43 2.07 7.05
N VAL A 138 3.88 3.09 6.42
CA VAL A 138 3.03 2.99 5.23
C VAL A 138 3.71 3.66 4.05
N PHE A 139 3.82 2.93 2.95
CA PHE A 139 4.26 3.42 1.65
C PHE A 139 3.05 3.54 0.75
N THR A 140 2.80 4.71 0.18
CA THR A 140 1.71 4.94 -0.76
C THR A 140 2.25 5.32 -2.13
N ALA A 141 1.56 4.89 -3.18
CA ALA A 141 2.00 5.10 -4.55
C ALA A 141 1.92 6.55 -5.01
N ALA A 142 1.01 7.35 -4.45
CA ALA A 142 0.78 8.74 -4.82
C ALA A 142 0.31 9.55 -3.62
N GLN A 143 0.46 10.86 -3.66
CA GLN A 143 0.04 11.79 -2.61
C GLN A 143 -1.19 12.59 -3.04
N GLY A 144 -1.98 12.99 -2.03
CA GLY A 144 -3.04 14.00 -2.18
C GLY A 144 -4.04 13.67 -3.28
N ASP A 145 -4.02 14.47 -4.33
CA ASP A 145 -4.86 14.39 -5.53
C ASP A 145 -4.16 13.78 -6.75
N GLU A 146 -2.92 13.30 -6.57
CA GLU A 146 -2.16 12.65 -7.64
C GLU A 146 -2.72 11.27 -8.02
N THR A 147 -2.40 10.85 -9.23
CA THR A 147 -2.76 9.53 -9.77
C THR A 147 -1.59 8.56 -9.69
N ALA A 148 -1.84 7.32 -9.24
CA ALA A 148 -0.88 6.22 -9.34
C ALA A 148 -0.98 5.60 -10.74
N TYR A 149 0.03 5.88 -11.57
CA TYR A 149 0.02 5.48 -12.99
C TYR A 149 0.42 4.02 -13.21
N PRO A 150 -0.16 3.37 -14.24
CA PRO A 150 0.32 2.09 -14.71
C PRO A 150 1.65 2.25 -15.46
N TYR A 151 2.52 1.28 -15.33
CA TYR A 151 3.67 1.08 -16.20
C TYR A 151 3.34 -0.04 -17.20
N LYS A 152 2.59 0.32 -18.25
CA LYS A 152 1.97 -0.65 -19.19
C LYS A 152 2.98 -1.64 -19.75
N GLU A 153 4.16 -1.17 -20.18
CA GLU A 153 5.22 -2.00 -20.74
C GLU A 153 5.77 -3.07 -19.78
N LYS A 154 5.61 -2.84 -18.48
CA LYS A 154 6.11 -3.73 -17.41
C LYS A 154 5.01 -4.53 -16.72
N GLY A 155 3.75 -4.32 -17.08
CA GLY A 155 2.60 -5.04 -16.52
C GLY A 155 2.33 -4.78 -15.03
N HIS A 156 2.79 -3.62 -14.50
CA HIS A 156 2.65 -3.22 -13.10
C HIS A 156 2.26 -1.75 -12.99
N GLY A 157 1.85 -1.28 -11.80
CA GLY A 157 1.92 0.14 -11.47
C GLY A 157 3.38 0.59 -11.34
N LEU A 158 3.67 1.87 -11.59
CA LEU A 158 5.03 2.41 -11.44
C LEU A 158 5.60 2.14 -10.05
N PHE A 159 4.82 2.37 -9.01
CA PHE A 159 5.22 2.12 -7.63
C PHE A 159 5.61 0.64 -7.40
N THR A 160 4.72 -0.28 -7.77
CA THR A 160 4.99 -1.71 -7.64
C THR A 160 6.21 -2.15 -8.44
N TYR A 161 6.37 -1.66 -9.66
CA TYR A 161 7.52 -2.00 -10.49
C TYR A 161 8.84 -1.65 -9.80
N TYR A 162 8.98 -0.42 -9.29
CA TYR A 162 10.21 0.01 -8.65
C TYR A 162 10.43 -0.63 -7.27
N LEU A 163 9.36 -0.93 -6.53
CA LEU A 163 9.44 -1.76 -5.32
C LEU A 163 10.06 -3.13 -5.65
N LEU A 164 9.50 -3.84 -6.62
CA LEU A 164 9.98 -5.17 -7.00
C LEU A 164 11.38 -5.14 -7.58
N LYS A 165 11.69 -4.15 -8.43
CA LYS A 165 13.00 -3.96 -9.01
C LYS A 165 14.08 -3.79 -7.95
N LYS A 166 13.84 -2.94 -6.94
CA LYS A 166 14.80 -2.74 -5.85
C LYS A 166 15.00 -3.99 -5.01
N LEU A 167 13.92 -4.71 -4.68
CA LEU A 167 14.02 -5.98 -3.97
C LEU A 167 14.80 -7.03 -4.77
N GLN A 168 14.64 -7.05 -6.09
CA GLN A 168 15.40 -7.94 -6.98
C GLN A 168 16.89 -7.61 -6.98
N GLU A 169 17.24 -6.35 -7.23
CA GLU A 169 18.62 -5.86 -7.29
C GLU A 169 19.40 -6.15 -6.00
N THR A 170 18.74 -6.02 -4.87
CA THR A 170 19.35 -6.20 -3.54
C THR A 170 19.16 -7.60 -2.95
N LYS A 171 18.48 -8.50 -3.66
CA LYS A 171 18.05 -9.82 -3.13
C LYS A 171 17.30 -9.70 -1.82
N GLY A 172 16.50 -8.62 -1.66
CA GLY A 172 15.75 -8.30 -0.44
C GLY A 172 16.58 -7.64 0.68
N ASP A 173 17.91 -7.54 0.53
CA ASP A 173 18.77 -6.91 1.53
C ASP A 173 18.85 -5.39 1.31
N VAL A 174 17.79 -4.71 1.73
CA VAL A 174 17.67 -3.25 1.66
C VAL A 174 16.90 -2.74 2.88
N THR A 175 17.35 -1.64 3.46
CA THR A 175 16.60 -0.97 4.54
C THR A 175 15.39 -0.23 3.96
N LEU A 176 14.32 -0.07 4.77
CA LEU A 176 13.10 0.61 4.33
C LEU A 176 13.36 2.07 3.96
N GLY A 177 14.31 2.75 4.63
CA GLY A 177 14.73 4.09 4.26
C GLY A 177 15.27 4.15 2.83
N LYS A 178 16.29 3.32 2.53
CA LYS A 178 16.88 3.24 1.18
C LYS A 178 15.88 2.78 0.13
N LEU A 179 14.99 1.85 0.48
CA LEU A 179 13.93 1.38 -0.41
C LEU A 179 12.97 2.53 -0.75
N GLY A 180 12.56 3.30 0.24
CA GLY A 180 11.65 4.43 0.08
C GLY A 180 12.23 5.55 -0.78
N ASP A 181 13.47 5.96 -0.50
CA ASP A 181 14.18 6.97 -1.28
C ASP A 181 14.32 6.56 -2.76
N TYR A 182 14.66 5.28 -2.99
CA TYR A 182 14.74 4.74 -4.35
C TYR A 182 13.39 4.77 -5.06
N ILE A 183 12.33 4.24 -4.43
CA ILE A 183 10.99 4.22 -5.02
C ILE A 183 10.55 5.64 -5.37
N LYS A 184 10.67 6.57 -4.43
CA LYS A 184 10.29 7.97 -4.63
C LYS A 184 10.99 8.57 -5.84
N THR A 185 12.32 8.54 -5.85
CA THR A 185 13.14 9.12 -6.94
C THR A 185 12.79 8.53 -8.30
N GLN A 186 12.67 7.20 -8.38
CA GLN A 186 12.41 6.53 -9.66
C GLN A 186 10.99 6.74 -10.17
N VAL A 187 9.99 6.70 -9.28
CA VAL A 187 8.59 6.92 -9.65
C VAL A 187 8.35 8.36 -10.08
N GLU A 188 8.84 9.34 -9.33
CA GLU A 188 8.74 10.77 -9.69
C GLU A 188 9.31 11.04 -11.09
N ARG A 189 10.52 10.54 -11.35
CA ARG A 189 11.16 10.67 -12.66
C ARG A 189 10.39 9.98 -13.78
N GLN A 190 10.06 8.70 -13.58
CA GLN A 190 9.45 7.88 -14.62
C GLN A 190 8.01 8.32 -14.94
N SER A 191 7.26 8.79 -13.95
CA SER A 191 5.89 9.24 -14.16
C SER A 191 5.82 10.45 -15.11
N ILE A 192 6.76 11.38 -14.99
CA ILE A 192 6.87 12.51 -15.91
C ILE A 192 7.23 12.04 -17.32
N VAL A 193 8.21 11.14 -17.44
CA VAL A 193 8.66 10.61 -18.75
C VAL A 193 7.55 9.82 -19.45
N THR A 194 6.82 8.98 -18.73
CA THR A 194 5.84 8.07 -19.33
C THR A 194 4.46 8.70 -19.47
N ASN A 195 4.05 9.55 -18.53
CA ASN A 195 2.67 10.03 -18.44
C ASN A 195 2.56 11.56 -18.52
N GLY A 196 3.67 12.29 -18.58
CA GLY A 196 3.69 13.76 -18.61
C GLY A 196 3.15 14.41 -17.32
N LYS A 197 2.97 13.63 -16.26
CA LYS A 197 2.43 14.09 -14.97
C LYS A 197 3.20 13.47 -13.82
N LEU A 198 3.38 14.24 -12.74
CA LEU A 198 4.08 13.79 -11.55
C LEU A 198 3.25 12.78 -10.75
N GLN A 199 3.92 11.74 -10.27
CA GLN A 199 3.43 10.82 -9.25
C GLN A 199 4.46 10.77 -8.14
N SER A 200 4.07 11.20 -6.93
CA SER A 200 4.96 11.32 -5.76
C SER A 200 4.60 10.27 -4.71
N PRO A 201 5.32 9.15 -4.63
CA PRO A 201 5.16 8.22 -3.53
C PRO A 201 5.43 8.87 -2.18
N SER A 202 4.68 8.47 -1.15
CA SER A 202 4.90 8.95 0.21
C SER A 202 5.21 7.82 1.18
N ILE A 203 5.88 8.18 2.28
CA ILE A 203 6.21 7.26 3.36
C ILE A 203 5.77 7.90 4.66
N LEU A 204 4.89 7.19 5.36
CA LEU A 204 4.25 7.66 6.58
C LEU A 204 4.58 6.69 7.72
N PRO A 205 5.56 6.99 8.57
CA PRO A 205 5.78 6.24 9.80
C PRO A 205 4.76 6.64 10.87
N ALA A 206 4.40 5.70 11.74
CA ALA A 206 3.72 6.03 12.98
C ALA A 206 4.60 6.97 13.83
N SER A 207 4.00 7.94 14.49
CA SER A 207 4.72 8.92 15.31
C SER A 207 5.52 8.26 16.45
N SER A 208 5.04 7.12 16.95
CA SER A 208 5.67 6.34 18.02
C SER A 208 7.04 5.75 17.69
N ILE A 209 7.34 5.52 16.40
CA ILE A 209 8.58 4.83 15.98
C ILE A 209 9.72 5.78 15.57
N GLY A 210 9.44 7.09 15.50
CA GLY A 210 10.42 8.10 15.09
C GLY A 210 11.09 7.76 13.76
N ASN A 211 12.42 7.90 13.68
CA ASN A 211 13.21 7.59 12.49
C ASN A 211 13.74 6.14 12.45
N GLY A 212 13.52 5.34 13.50
CA GLY A 212 14.07 3.98 13.61
C GLY A 212 13.64 3.04 12.49
N TRP A 213 12.46 3.27 11.92
CA TRP A 213 11.95 2.48 10.80
C TRP A 213 12.86 2.51 9.56
N LYS A 214 13.69 3.52 9.39
CA LYS A 214 14.59 3.65 8.23
C LYS A 214 15.60 2.51 8.15
N GLU A 215 15.96 1.92 9.29
CA GLU A 215 16.87 0.79 9.39
C GLU A 215 16.16 -0.57 9.33
N TRP A 216 14.83 -0.59 9.32
CA TRP A 216 14.10 -1.85 9.20
C TRP A 216 14.32 -2.49 7.83
N LYS A 217 14.26 -3.82 7.81
CA LYS A 217 14.31 -4.63 6.60
C LYS A 217 13.09 -5.55 6.55
N LEU A 218 12.63 -5.87 5.32
CA LEU A 218 11.51 -6.81 5.13
C LEU A 218 11.91 -8.26 5.40
N ASN A 219 13.15 -8.62 5.09
CA ASN A 219 13.73 -9.93 5.42
C ASN A 219 14.19 -9.98 6.89
N LYS A 220 14.73 -11.15 7.29
CA LYS A 220 15.25 -11.41 8.65
C LYS A 220 16.36 -10.44 9.03
#